data_fa64c0f7bbb84a89767e1f91c3802b2b
#
_entry.id   fa64c0f7bbb84a89767e1f91c3802b2b
#
_cell.length_a   1.000
_cell.length_b   1.000
_cell.length_c   1.000
_cell.angle_alpha   90.00
_cell.angle_beta   90.00
_cell.angle_gamma   90.00
#
_symmetry.space_group_name_H-M   'P 1'
#
loop_
_entity.id
_entity.type
_entity.pdbx_description
1 polymer ?
#
loop_
_entity_poly.entity_id
_entity_poly.type
_entity_poly.pdbx_seq_one_letter_code
_entity_poly.pdbx_strand_id
1 'polypeptide(L)'
;MSEIQAVIPRGIADFVRTVASDHGGEAASHTVVSELAHQGQRRPQPDRARARLYACAGVVVKIHPFGADTALLRRRLQVITQPGASRFWVQPLHGIPILAPDGQLTTIWPRVAVLAPDHRPPWTQLGTLLAELHRTRPAGSSFPQAGVLARLGRAIDYLRRRPYDDLIWLVELGENLASRLRRPQRTAMIHGDLHLGQLGRPSPAGDWYLLDPDDTGVGDPAWDLARPAAFWAAGLLPDEPWTILLNAYRAAGGPAVPPAGDPWTDLDPPARAATLIAAARSLRS
;
A
#
# COMPACT_ATOMS: atom_id res chain seq x y z
N MET A 1 22.85 -15.32 10.93
CA MET A 1 21.42 -15.67 10.87
C MET A 1 21.15 -16.26 9.51
N SER A 2 20.85 -17.55 9.43
CA SER A 2 20.64 -18.28 8.17
C SER A 2 19.37 -17.78 7.50
N GLU A 3 19.51 -17.19 6.32
CA GLU A 3 18.38 -17.01 5.40
C GLU A 3 17.86 -18.39 5.02
N ILE A 4 16.70 -18.77 5.54
CA ILE A 4 15.96 -19.90 5.02
C ILE A 4 15.38 -19.40 3.69
N GLN A 5 16.07 -19.66 2.60
CA GLN A 5 15.57 -19.42 1.25
C GLN A 5 14.30 -20.28 1.07
N ALA A 6 13.17 -19.63 0.99
CA ALA A 6 11.93 -20.29 0.60
C ALA A 6 12.15 -20.91 -0.79
N VAL A 7 11.80 -22.17 -0.96
CA VAL A 7 11.96 -22.87 -2.23
C VAL A 7 10.94 -22.30 -3.21
N ILE A 8 11.40 -21.44 -4.13
CA ILE A 8 10.57 -20.87 -5.18
C ILE A 8 10.21 -21.98 -6.17
N PRO A 9 8.91 -22.24 -6.46
CA PRO A 9 8.53 -23.23 -7.46
C PRO A 9 9.22 -22.97 -8.81
N ARG A 10 9.81 -24.01 -9.43
CA ARG A 10 10.62 -23.89 -10.64
C ARG A 10 9.90 -23.11 -11.75
N GLY A 11 8.64 -23.41 -12.03
CA GLY A 11 7.86 -22.70 -13.04
C GLY A 11 7.67 -21.19 -12.75
N ILE A 12 7.59 -20.79 -11.48
CA ILE A 12 7.56 -19.38 -11.09
C ILE A 12 8.93 -18.74 -11.25
N ALA A 13 10.00 -19.42 -10.85
CA ALA A 13 11.35 -18.90 -11.03
C ALA A 13 11.71 -18.70 -12.51
N ASP A 14 11.35 -19.64 -13.37
CA ASP A 14 11.58 -19.54 -14.82
C ASP A 14 10.76 -18.40 -15.44
N PHE A 15 9.49 -18.25 -15.04
CA PHE A 15 8.65 -17.13 -15.45
C PHE A 15 9.25 -15.79 -15.05
N VAL A 16 9.68 -15.63 -13.79
CA VAL A 16 10.29 -14.38 -13.29
C VAL A 16 11.57 -14.06 -14.05
N ARG A 17 12.41 -15.04 -14.39
CA ARG A 17 13.61 -14.83 -15.22
C ARG A 17 13.26 -14.39 -16.63
N THR A 18 12.28 -15.02 -17.26
CA THR A 18 11.81 -14.64 -18.61
C THR A 18 11.33 -13.18 -18.61
N VAL A 19 10.45 -12.81 -17.67
CA VAL A 19 9.96 -11.44 -17.52
C VAL A 19 11.12 -10.46 -17.29
N ALA A 20 12.08 -10.82 -16.43
CA ALA A 20 13.24 -9.98 -16.17
C ALA A 20 14.13 -9.82 -17.41
N SER A 21 14.33 -10.88 -18.20
CA SER A 21 15.09 -10.81 -19.45
C SER A 21 14.44 -9.87 -20.47
N ASP A 22 13.12 -9.90 -20.60
CA ASP A 22 12.37 -9.01 -21.50
C ASP A 22 12.49 -7.52 -21.14
N HIS A 23 12.80 -7.22 -19.86
CA HIS A 23 12.87 -5.85 -19.34
C HIS A 23 14.26 -5.41 -18.86
N GLY A 24 15.20 -6.33 -18.67
CA GLY A 24 16.51 -6.07 -18.06
C GLY A 24 17.73 -6.43 -18.90
N GLY A 25 17.55 -7.02 -20.08
CA GLY A 25 18.64 -7.47 -20.96
C GLY A 25 19.24 -8.84 -20.58
N GLU A 26 20.29 -9.26 -21.32
CA GLU A 26 20.91 -10.63 -21.23
C GLU A 26 21.39 -11.04 -19.83
N ALA A 27 21.72 -10.09 -18.96
CA ALA A 27 22.17 -10.39 -17.59
C ALA A 27 21.11 -11.11 -16.73
N ALA A 28 19.83 -11.06 -17.11
CA ALA A 28 18.74 -11.65 -16.31
C ALA A 28 18.71 -13.18 -16.32
N SER A 29 19.20 -13.82 -17.38
CA SER A 29 19.14 -15.29 -17.57
C SER A 29 19.95 -16.08 -16.51
N HIS A 30 21.01 -15.47 -15.98
CA HIS A 30 21.87 -16.08 -14.95
C HIS A 30 21.65 -15.50 -13.54
N THR A 31 20.75 -14.55 -13.39
CA THR A 31 20.51 -13.87 -12.09
C THR A 31 19.61 -14.73 -11.19
N VAL A 32 19.96 -14.77 -9.90
CA VAL A 32 19.18 -15.48 -8.90
C VAL A 32 17.84 -14.77 -8.70
N VAL A 33 16.75 -15.54 -8.74
CA VAL A 33 15.42 -15.07 -8.34
C VAL A 33 15.34 -15.11 -6.82
N SER A 34 14.97 -13.99 -6.21
CA SER A 34 14.78 -13.89 -4.77
C SER A 34 13.32 -13.54 -4.45
N GLU A 35 12.74 -14.17 -3.44
CA GLU A 35 11.46 -13.76 -2.89
C GLU A 35 11.69 -12.60 -1.93
N LEU A 36 10.94 -11.50 -2.12
CA LEU A 36 11.01 -10.33 -1.26
C LEU A 36 10.01 -10.47 -0.13
N ALA A 37 10.49 -10.37 1.12
CA ALA A 37 9.61 -10.34 2.27
C ALA A 37 8.78 -9.06 2.30
N HIS A 38 7.48 -9.16 2.58
CA HIS A 38 6.69 -8.00 2.94
C HIS A 38 7.19 -7.43 4.27
N GLN A 39 7.38 -6.12 4.35
CA GLN A 39 7.79 -5.48 5.60
C GLN A 39 6.83 -5.85 6.75
N GLY A 40 7.39 -6.37 7.85
CA GLY A 40 6.62 -6.81 9.03
C GLY A 40 6.23 -8.29 9.06
N GLN A 41 6.66 -9.13 8.10
CA GLN A 41 6.45 -10.58 8.15
C GLN A 41 7.70 -11.31 8.67
N ARG A 42 7.53 -12.10 9.73
CA ARG A 42 8.60 -12.91 10.33
C ARG A 42 8.90 -14.22 9.59
N ARG A 43 8.04 -14.68 8.66
CA ARG A 43 8.23 -15.91 7.85
C ARG A 43 7.50 -15.80 6.51
N PRO A 44 8.10 -16.19 5.39
CA PRO A 44 7.39 -16.46 4.16
C PRO A 44 6.52 -17.71 4.37
N GLN A 45 5.20 -17.55 4.38
CA GLN A 45 4.31 -18.69 4.22
C GLN A 45 3.86 -18.76 2.76
N PRO A 46 3.82 -19.95 2.14
CA PRO A 46 3.28 -20.15 0.81
C PRO A 46 1.74 -20.03 0.83
N ASP A 47 1.24 -18.84 1.11
CA ASP A 47 -0.18 -18.57 1.14
C ASP A 47 -0.60 -17.94 -0.20
N ARG A 48 -1.27 -18.73 -1.05
CA ARG A 48 -1.85 -18.27 -2.31
C ARG A 48 -2.94 -17.20 -2.12
N ALA A 49 -3.37 -16.97 -0.90
CA ALA A 49 -4.29 -15.90 -0.52
C ALA A 49 -3.61 -14.53 -0.36
N ARG A 50 -2.28 -14.46 -0.47
CA ARG A 50 -1.50 -13.22 -0.36
C ARG A 50 -0.72 -12.94 -1.64
N ALA A 51 -0.42 -11.66 -1.89
CA ALA A 51 0.50 -11.29 -2.93
C ALA A 51 1.92 -11.78 -2.61
N ARG A 52 2.65 -12.19 -3.63
CA ARG A 52 4.06 -12.63 -3.54
C ARG A 52 4.90 -11.71 -4.42
N LEU A 53 6.05 -11.32 -3.94
CA LEU A 53 6.99 -10.43 -4.63
C LEU A 53 8.27 -11.19 -4.94
N TYR A 54 8.67 -11.20 -6.21
CA TYR A 54 9.92 -11.81 -6.66
C TYR A 54 10.79 -10.78 -7.36
N ALA A 55 12.08 -10.78 -7.08
CA ALA A 55 13.03 -9.89 -7.72
C ALA A 55 14.06 -10.68 -8.55
N CYS A 56 14.37 -10.14 -9.74
CA CYS A 56 15.41 -10.63 -10.63
C CYS A 56 15.94 -9.49 -11.50
N ALA A 57 17.25 -9.28 -11.57
CA ALA A 57 17.94 -8.37 -12.50
C ALA A 57 17.30 -6.97 -12.64
N GLY A 58 16.99 -6.31 -11.52
CA GLY A 58 16.43 -4.95 -11.56
C GLY A 58 14.92 -4.90 -11.80
N VAL A 59 14.24 -6.05 -11.88
CA VAL A 59 12.80 -6.18 -12.04
C VAL A 59 12.18 -6.80 -10.79
N VAL A 60 10.99 -6.35 -10.43
CA VAL A 60 10.14 -6.95 -9.39
C VAL A 60 8.84 -7.43 -10.04
N VAL A 61 8.55 -8.70 -9.84
CA VAL A 61 7.32 -9.37 -10.30
C VAL A 61 6.42 -9.57 -9.08
N LYS A 62 5.25 -8.93 -9.09
CA LYS A 62 4.23 -9.08 -8.06
C LYS A 62 3.14 -10.02 -8.56
N ILE A 63 3.03 -11.20 -7.94
CA ILE A 63 1.96 -12.16 -8.19
C ILE A 63 0.83 -11.88 -7.21
N HIS A 64 -0.34 -11.52 -7.74
CA HIS A 64 -1.51 -11.17 -6.93
C HIS A 64 -2.21 -12.42 -6.39
N PRO A 65 -3.00 -12.30 -5.30
CA PRO A 65 -3.78 -13.41 -4.77
C PRO A 65 -4.72 -14.04 -5.81
N PHE A 66 -5.05 -15.31 -5.65
CA PHE A 66 -6.12 -15.92 -6.45
C PHE A 66 -7.43 -15.15 -6.29
N GLY A 67 -8.15 -15.00 -7.40
CA GLY A 67 -9.42 -14.25 -7.40
C GLY A 67 -9.25 -12.73 -7.40
N ALA A 68 -8.04 -12.21 -7.60
CA ALA A 68 -7.83 -10.78 -7.80
C ALA A 68 -8.66 -10.30 -9.01
N ASP A 69 -9.37 -9.17 -8.83
CA ASP A 69 -10.21 -8.60 -9.89
C ASP A 69 -9.34 -7.95 -10.97
N THR A 70 -9.32 -8.59 -12.14
CA THR A 70 -8.55 -8.15 -13.30
C THR A 70 -8.95 -6.75 -13.77
N ALA A 71 -10.24 -6.44 -13.77
CA ALA A 71 -10.74 -5.16 -14.25
C ALA A 71 -10.36 -4.03 -13.28
N LEU A 72 -10.48 -4.29 -11.99
CA LEU A 72 -10.09 -3.35 -10.94
C LEU A 72 -8.57 -3.10 -10.96
N LEU A 73 -7.77 -4.16 -11.04
CA LEU A 73 -6.31 -4.04 -11.09
C LEU A 73 -5.86 -3.25 -12.34
N ARG A 74 -6.44 -3.55 -13.51
CA ARG A 74 -6.18 -2.80 -14.74
C ARG A 74 -6.53 -1.32 -14.60
N ARG A 75 -7.69 -1.00 -14.01
CA ARG A 75 -8.09 0.38 -13.77
C ARG A 75 -7.11 1.11 -12.85
N ARG A 76 -6.64 0.47 -11.79
CA ARG A 76 -5.65 1.05 -10.86
C ARG A 76 -4.31 1.34 -11.56
N LEU A 77 -3.82 0.42 -12.37
CA LEU A 77 -2.63 0.66 -13.20
C LEU A 77 -2.85 1.84 -14.16
N GLN A 78 -4.00 1.89 -14.84
CA GLN A 78 -4.33 3.03 -15.71
C GLN A 78 -4.35 4.36 -14.96
N VAL A 79 -4.88 4.38 -13.72
CA VAL A 79 -4.92 5.58 -12.88
C VAL A 79 -3.52 6.12 -12.61
N ILE A 80 -2.62 5.28 -12.12
CA ILE A 80 -1.27 5.71 -11.72
C ILE A 80 -0.36 6.05 -12.90
N THR A 81 -0.72 5.63 -14.12
CA THR A 81 0.01 5.96 -15.35
C THR A 81 -0.50 7.22 -16.05
N GLN A 82 -1.61 7.81 -15.60
CA GLN A 82 -2.13 9.06 -16.18
C GLN A 82 -1.17 10.24 -15.93
N PRO A 83 -1.06 11.19 -16.87
CA PRO A 83 -0.11 12.31 -16.75
C PRO A 83 -0.21 13.10 -15.42
N GLY A 84 -1.40 13.26 -14.86
CA GLY A 84 -1.58 13.95 -13.59
C GLY A 84 -1.16 13.16 -12.35
N ALA A 85 -1.17 11.82 -12.43
CA ALA A 85 -0.91 10.91 -11.32
C ALA A 85 0.47 10.26 -11.38
N SER A 86 1.02 10.07 -12.58
CA SER A 86 2.26 9.30 -12.79
C SER A 86 3.47 9.82 -12.00
N ARG A 87 3.53 11.10 -11.72
CA ARG A 87 4.61 11.73 -10.95
C ARG A 87 4.68 11.30 -9.48
N PHE A 88 3.64 10.68 -8.94
CA PHE A 88 3.60 10.24 -7.54
C PHE A 88 4.01 8.79 -7.35
N TRP A 89 4.04 8.00 -8.42
CA TRP A 89 4.18 6.55 -8.35
C TRP A 89 5.43 6.06 -9.06
N VAL A 90 6.04 5.02 -8.51
CA VAL A 90 6.93 4.19 -9.34
C VAL A 90 6.08 3.60 -10.44
N GLN A 91 6.51 3.81 -11.70
CA GLN A 91 5.74 3.38 -12.86
C GLN A 91 5.93 1.89 -13.15
N PRO A 92 4.86 1.13 -13.49
CA PRO A 92 4.99 -0.25 -13.89
C PRO A 92 5.76 -0.39 -15.21
N LEU A 93 6.55 -1.45 -15.35
CA LEU A 93 7.22 -1.78 -16.59
C LEU A 93 6.24 -2.31 -17.65
N HIS A 94 5.08 -2.81 -17.20
CA HIS A 94 4.02 -3.27 -18.08
C HIS A 94 2.68 -2.67 -17.65
N GLY A 95 1.99 -1.99 -18.56
CA GLY A 95 0.79 -1.20 -18.27
C GLY A 95 -0.49 -2.01 -18.00
N ILE A 96 -0.45 -3.33 -18.19
CA ILE A 96 -1.58 -4.23 -17.92
C ILE A 96 -1.10 -5.46 -17.15
N PRO A 97 -1.97 -6.08 -16.32
CA PRO A 97 -1.64 -7.34 -15.67
C PRO A 97 -1.48 -8.47 -16.70
N ILE A 98 -0.53 -9.36 -16.46
CA ILE A 98 -0.33 -10.60 -17.22
C ILE A 98 -0.59 -11.82 -16.34
N LEU A 99 -0.70 -13.00 -16.91
CA LEU A 99 -0.88 -14.24 -16.16
C LEU A 99 0.47 -14.92 -15.87
N ALA A 100 0.67 -15.32 -14.63
CA ALA A 100 1.72 -16.26 -14.27
C ALA A 100 1.35 -17.70 -14.71
N PRO A 101 2.32 -18.65 -14.75
CA PRO A 101 2.07 -20.02 -15.14
C PRO A 101 1.00 -20.75 -14.34
N ASP A 102 0.76 -20.33 -13.08
CA ASP A 102 -0.26 -20.87 -12.20
C ASP A 102 -1.63 -20.20 -12.34
N GLY A 103 -1.78 -19.31 -13.34
CA GLY A 103 -3.02 -18.60 -13.65
C GLY A 103 -3.30 -17.37 -12.77
N GLN A 104 -2.38 -17.01 -11.86
CA GLN A 104 -2.53 -15.80 -11.05
C GLN A 104 -2.17 -14.54 -11.85
N LEU A 105 -2.85 -13.44 -11.56
CA LEU A 105 -2.52 -12.13 -12.12
C LEU A 105 -1.18 -11.63 -11.60
N THR A 106 -0.43 -10.98 -12.48
CA THR A 106 0.92 -10.50 -12.20
C THR A 106 1.11 -9.09 -12.73
N THR A 107 1.79 -8.25 -11.95
CA THR A 107 2.24 -6.91 -12.36
C THR A 107 3.76 -6.81 -12.26
N ILE A 108 4.36 -6.01 -13.12
CA ILE A 108 5.81 -5.94 -13.32
C ILE A 108 6.29 -4.53 -13.04
N TRP A 109 7.31 -4.42 -12.21
CA TRP A 109 7.82 -3.16 -11.68
C TRP A 109 9.34 -3.06 -11.79
N PRO A 110 9.91 -1.86 -11.92
CA PRO A 110 11.34 -1.68 -11.71
C PRO A 110 11.68 -1.94 -10.24
N ARG A 111 12.83 -2.54 -9.99
CA ARG A 111 13.35 -2.68 -8.63
C ARG A 111 13.88 -1.31 -8.17
N VAL A 112 13.35 -0.81 -7.08
CA VAL A 112 13.74 0.46 -6.47
C VAL A 112 14.22 0.25 -5.04
N ALA A 113 14.96 1.19 -4.49
CA ALA A 113 15.32 1.19 -3.08
C ALA A 113 14.08 1.56 -2.25
N VAL A 114 13.60 0.62 -1.43
CA VAL A 114 12.52 0.85 -0.47
C VAL A 114 13.11 1.44 0.80
N LEU A 115 12.33 2.27 1.51
CA LEU A 115 12.75 2.84 2.78
C LEU A 115 13.09 1.71 3.78
N ALA A 116 14.35 1.62 4.17
CA ALA A 116 14.80 0.63 5.13
C ALA A 116 14.42 1.03 6.56
N PRO A 117 14.17 0.05 7.46
CA PRO A 117 13.72 0.31 8.84
C PRO A 117 14.69 1.15 9.68
N ASP A 118 15.98 1.12 9.36
CA ASP A 118 17.07 1.84 10.03
C ASP A 118 17.31 3.24 9.44
N HIS A 119 16.63 3.60 8.35
CA HIS A 119 16.74 4.92 7.75
C HIS A 119 15.70 5.88 8.31
N ARG A 120 16.11 7.14 8.48
CA ARG A 120 15.17 8.22 8.87
C ARG A 120 14.12 8.40 7.76
N PRO A 121 12.83 8.27 8.08
CA PRO A 121 11.79 8.46 7.09
C PRO A 121 11.74 9.89 6.55
N PRO A 122 11.42 10.09 5.29
CA PRO A 122 11.37 11.41 4.64
C PRO A 122 10.04 12.13 4.95
N TRP A 123 9.77 12.45 6.21
CA TRP A 123 8.48 12.94 6.66
C TRP A 123 7.99 14.20 5.94
N THR A 124 8.89 15.15 5.67
CA THR A 124 8.55 16.37 4.91
C THR A 124 8.14 16.02 3.48
N GLN A 125 8.95 15.21 2.78
CA GLN A 125 8.64 14.81 1.41
C GLN A 125 7.35 13.99 1.34
N LEU A 126 7.13 13.09 2.30
CA LEU A 126 5.90 12.30 2.39
C LEU A 126 4.67 13.19 2.57
N GLY A 127 4.74 14.17 3.48
CA GLY A 127 3.63 15.11 3.70
C GLY A 127 3.29 15.90 2.45
N THR A 128 4.30 16.43 1.76
CA THR A 128 4.13 17.17 0.50
C THR A 128 3.57 16.26 -0.60
N LEU A 129 4.16 15.07 -0.77
CA LEU A 129 3.73 14.09 -1.78
C LEU A 129 2.25 13.71 -1.63
N LEU A 130 1.81 13.44 -0.39
CA LEU A 130 0.41 13.11 -0.10
C LEU A 130 -0.53 14.29 -0.35
N ALA A 131 -0.14 15.49 0.07
CA ALA A 131 -0.96 16.68 -0.17
C ALA A 131 -1.16 16.94 -1.66
N GLU A 132 -0.12 16.79 -2.46
CA GLU A 132 -0.19 16.93 -3.91
C GLU A 132 -1.02 15.83 -4.56
N LEU A 133 -0.85 14.56 -4.15
CA LEU A 133 -1.69 13.44 -4.58
C LEU A 133 -3.16 13.73 -4.32
N HIS A 134 -3.51 14.15 -3.10
CA HIS A 134 -4.88 14.41 -2.68
C HIS A 134 -5.51 15.65 -3.34
N ARG A 135 -4.71 16.55 -3.85
CA ARG A 135 -5.17 17.71 -4.65
C ARG A 135 -5.31 17.39 -6.13
N THR A 136 -4.72 16.29 -6.57
CA THR A 136 -4.81 15.87 -7.97
C THR A 136 -6.23 15.41 -8.28
N ARG A 137 -6.84 16.05 -9.27
CA ARG A 137 -8.16 15.65 -9.78
C ARG A 137 -7.96 14.58 -10.84
N PRO A 138 -8.51 13.40 -10.64
CA PRO A 138 -8.48 12.39 -11.66
C PRO A 138 -9.19 12.87 -12.93
N ALA A 139 -8.58 12.68 -14.08
CA ALA A 139 -9.25 12.94 -15.36
C ALA A 139 -10.20 11.77 -15.69
N GLY A 140 -11.51 12.08 -15.78
CA GLY A 140 -12.55 11.11 -16.18
C GLY A 140 -13.34 10.48 -15.05
N SER A 141 -14.49 9.90 -15.41
CA SER A 141 -15.50 9.37 -14.47
C SER A 141 -15.27 7.94 -13.99
N SER A 142 -14.17 7.28 -14.36
CA SER A 142 -13.98 5.84 -14.15
C SER A 142 -12.95 5.47 -13.07
N PHE A 143 -12.68 6.36 -12.12
CA PHE A 143 -11.78 6.04 -11.00
C PHE A 143 -12.41 5.01 -10.07
N PRO A 144 -11.69 3.94 -9.72
CA PRO A 144 -12.19 2.98 -8.75
C PRO A 144 -12.30 3.62 -7.36
N GLN A 145 -13.19 3.09 -6.54
CA GLN A 145 -13.18 3.41 -5.12
C GLN A 145 -11.91 2.84 -4.47
N ALA A 146 -11.33 3.58 -3.54
CA ALA A 146 -10.19 3.09 -2.77
C ALA A 146 -10.55 1.84 -1.95
N GLY A 147 -9.59 0.93 -1.81
CA GLY A 147 -9.79 -0.38 -1.17
C GLY A 147 -9.98 -0.35 0.35
N VAL A 148 -9.88 0.81 0.99
CA VAL A 148 -9.88 0.99 2.45
C VAL A 148 -11.12 0.45 3.14
N LEU A 149 -12.32 0.77 2.63
CA LEU A 149 -13.58 0.31 3.23
C LEU A 149 -13.78 -1.20 3.04
N ALA A 150 -13.38 -1.75 1.90
CA ALA A 150 -13.40 -3.19 1.67
C ALA A 150 -12.43 -3.92 2.63
N ARG A 151 -11.27 -3.31 2.91
CA ARG A 151 -10.31 -3.84 3.89
C ARG A 151 -10.87 -3.81 5.30
N LEU A 152 -11.51 -2.71 5.70
CA LEU A 152 -12.20 -2.60 6.99
C LEU A 152 -13.30 -3.66 7.10
N GLY A 153 -14.13 -3.83 6.07
CA GLY A 153 -15.16 -4.88 6.02
C GLY A 153 -14.56 -6.28 6.21
N ARG A 154 -13.48 -6.62 5.51
CA ARG A 154 -12.79 -7.92 5.70
C ARG A 154 -12.23 -8.11 7.12
N ALA A 155 -11.77 -7.05 7.77
CA ALA A 155 -11.32 -7.11 9.16
C ALA A 155 -12.48 -7.38 10.12
N ILE A 156 -13.60 -6.68 9.95
CA ILE A 156 -14.84 -6.89 10.74
C ILE A 156 -15.36 -8.32 10.55
N ASP A 157 -15.44 -8.79 9.31
CA ASP A 157 -15.91 -10.16 9.01
C ASP A 157 -14.99 -11.23 9.59
N TYR A 158 -13.70 -10.96 9.64
CA TYR A 158 -12.75 -11.85 10.29
C TYR A 158 -12.98 -11.91 11.80
N LEU A 159 -13.12 -10.77 12.46
CA LEU A 159 -13.40 -10.70 13.90
C LEU A 159 -14.72 -11.36 14.27
N ARG A 160 -15.78 -11.12 13.49
CA ARG A 160 -17.12 -11.73 13.69
C ARG A 160 -17.09 -13.26 13.66
N ARG A 161 -16.21 -13.86 12.86
CA ARG A 161 -16.07 -15.33 12.77
C ARG A 161 -15.23 -15.95 13.88
N ARG A 162 -14.68 -15.16 14.79
CA ARG A 162 -13.93 -15.67 15.94
C ARG A 162 -14.84 -15.99 17.11
N PRO A 163 -14.64 -17.16 17.76
CA PRO A 163 -15.49 -17.62 18.87
C PRO A 163 -15.16 -16.96 20.20
N TYR A 164 -14.68 -15.72 20.19
CA TYR A 164 -14.29 -15.00 21.41
C TYR A 164 -15.29 -13.89 21.70
N ASP A 165 -16.08 -14.05 22.75
CA ASP A 165 -17.04 -13.03 23.23
C ASP A 165 -16.35 -11.71 23.54
N ASP A 166 -15.08 -11.74 23.98
CA ASP A 166 -14.25 -10.58 24.25
C ASP A 166 -13.98 -9.69 23.04
N LEU A 167 -14.25 -10.16 21.82
CA LEU A 167 -14.04 -9.39 20.59
C LEU A 167 -15.32 -8.73 20.04
N ILE A 168 -16.46 -8.94 20.68
CA ILE A 168 -17.76 -8.42 20.20
C ILE A 168 -17.73 -6.88 20.09
N TRP A 169 -17.13 -6.22 21.06
CA TRP A 169 -17.00 -4.76 21.08
C TRP A 169 -16.13 -4.22 19.92
N LEU A 170 -15.15 -5.01 19.43
CA LEU A 170 -14.37 -4.64 18.26
C LEU A 170 -15.19 -4.73 16.97
N VAL A 171 -16.09 -5.69 16.88
CA VAL A 171 -17.02 -5.82 15.75
C VAL A 171 -17.97 -4.62 15.73
N GLU A 172 -18.60 -4.29 16.86
CA GLU A 172 -19.51 -3.15 17.00
C GLU A 172 -18.81 -1.82 16.69
N LEU A 173 -17.60 -1.64 17.21
CA LEU A 173 -16.75 -0.49 16.88
C LEU A 173 -16.48 -0.41 15.39
N GLY A 174 -16.11 -1.53 14.77
CA GLY A 174 -15.83 -1.62 13.34
C GLY A 174 -17.02 -1.27 12.48
N GLU A 175 -18.23 -1.77 12.81
CA GLU A 175 -19.48 -1.47 12.11
C GLU A 175 -19.86 0.01 12.21
N ASN A 176 -19.70 0.59 13.40
CA ASN A 176 -19.92 2.03 13.62
C ASN A 176 -18.96 2.87 12.78
N LEU A 177 -17.67 2.54 12.81
CA LEU A 177 -16.66 3.21 12.00
C LEU A 177 -16.95 3.05 10.51
N ALA A 178 -17.29 1.87 10.04
CA ALA A 178 -17.64 1.62 8.63
C ALA A 178 -18.86 2.44 8.19
N SER A 179 -19.87 2.57 9.04
CA SER A 179 -21.06 3.41 8.77
C SER A 179 -20.68 4.89 8.60
N ARG A 180 -19.84 5.42 9.49
CA ARG A 180 -19.38 6.83 9.45
C ARG A 180 -18.50 7.09 8.24
N LEU A 181 -17.56 6.21 7.93
CA LEU A 181 -16.55 6.38 6.89
C LEU A 181 -17.07 6.12 5.46
N ARG A 182 -18.28 5.54 5.31
CA ARG A 182 -18.92 5.38 3.99
C ARG A 182 -19.37 6.68 3.36
N ARG A 183 -19.50 7.75 4.13
CA ARG A 183 -19.94 9.08 3.66
C ARG A 183 -18.85 10.11 3.95
N PRO A 184 -17.75 10.08 3.23
CA PRO A 184 -16.67 11.04 3.44
C PRO A 184 -17.16 12.45 3.11
N GLN A 185 -16.76 13.42 3.90
CA GLN A 185 -17.04 14.83 3.63
C GLN A 185 -16.18 15.37 2.48
N ARG A 186 -15.04 14.74 2.26
CA ARG A 186 -14.07 15.08 1.21
C ARG A 186 -13.67 13.82 0.47
N THR A 187 -13.49 13.97 -0.82
CA THR A 187 -12.98 12.88 -1.66
C THR A 187 -11.77 13.33 -2.46
N ALA A 188 -10.77 12.48 -2.52
CA ALA A 188 -9.53 12.71 -3.25
C ALA A 188 -9.05 11.40 -3.86
N MET A 189 -8.04 11.48 -4.72
CA MET A 189 -7.23 10.32 -5.06
C MET A 189 -6.35 9.99 -3.85
N ILE A 190 -6.45 8.78 -3.33
CA ILE A 190 -5.67 8.30 -2.18
C ILE A 190 -4.88 7.05 -2.52
N HIS A 191 -3.80 6.81 -1.78
CA HIS A 191 -3.05 5.55 -1.83
C HIS A 191 -3.88 4.38 -1.29
N GLY A 192 -4.54 4.59 -0.16
CA GLY A 192 -5.46 3.64 0.48
C GLY A 192 -4.81 2.58 1.37
N ASP A 193 -3.52 2.29 1.27
CA ASP A 193 -2.78 1.44 2.21
C ASP A 193 -1.40 2.01 2.56
N LEU A 194 -1.34 3.31 2.77
CA LEU A 194 -0.06 3.96 3.01
C LEU A 194 0.62 3.47 4.29
N HIS A 195 1.88 3.14 4.16
CA HIS A 195 2.85 2.94 5.25
C HIS A 195 4.28 3.19 4.73
N LEU A 196 5.25 3.31 5.61
CA LEU A 196 6.63 3.65 5.22
C LEU A 196 7.24 2.66 4.22
N GLY A 197 6.85 1.39 4.25
CA GLY A 197 7.28 0.39 3.26
C GLY A 197 6.67 0.56 1.87
N GLN A 198 5.77 1.52 1.67
CA GLN A 198 5.21 1.89 0.36
C GLN A 198 5.91 3.11 -0.24
N LEU A 199 7.11 3.44 0.26
CA LEU A 199 7.97 4.47 -0.30
C LEU A 199 9.19 3.83 -0.95
N GLY A 200 9.42 4.16 -2.21
CA GLY A 200 10.57 3.73 -2.98
C GLY A 200 11.21 4.85 -3.76
N ARG A 201 12.50 4.72 -4.05
CA ARG A 201 13.22 5.68 -4.89
C ARG A 201 14.11 4.94 -5.90
N PRO A 202 14.14 5.40 -7.17
CA PRO A 202 14.95 4.77 -8.22
C PRO A 202 16.46 4.89 -7.98
N SER A 203 16.89 5.97 -7.29
CA SER A 203 18.31 6.20 -6.96
C SER A 203 18.45 6.72 -5.53
N PRO A 204 19.61 6.53 -4.88
CA PRO A 204 19.84 6.98 -3.50
C PRO A 204 19.65 8.47 -3.25
N ALA A 205 19.89 9.32 -4.27
CA ALA A 205 19.72 10.77 -4.20
C ALA A 205 18.41 11.25 -4.85
N GLY A 206 17.58 10.35 -5.37
CA GLY A 206 16.32 10.67 -6.04
C GLY A 206 15.16 10.92 -5.10
N ASP A 207 14.08 11.45 -5.68
CA ASP A 207 12.82 11.65 -4.99
C ASP A 207 12.16 10.34 -4.57
N TRP A 208 11.30 10.44 -3.56
CA TRP A 208 10.47 9.33 -3.11
C TRP A 208 9.17 9.25 -3.88
N TYR A 209 8.79 8.04 -4.24
CA TYR A 209 7.57 7.69 -4.96
C TYR A 209 6.77 6.66 -4.17
N LEU A 210 5.47 6.65 -4.43
CA LEU A 210 4.56 5.64 -3.88
C LEU A 210 4.73 4.31 -4.62
N LEU A 211 4.61 3.22 -3.87
CA LEU A 211 4.59 1.84 -4.35
C LEU A 211 3.21 1.24 -4.13
N ASP A 212 2.95 0.10 -4.75
CA ASP A 212 1.78 -0.75 -4.47
C ASP A 212 0.42 -0.05 -4.58
N PRO A 213 -0.09 0.17 -5.79
CA PRO A 213 -1.36 0.85 -6.02
C PRO A 213 -2.60 -0.03 -5.80
N ASP A 214 -2.47 -1.21 -5.16
CA ASP A 214 -3.55 -2.21 -5.07
C ASP A 214 -4.81 -1.72 -4.36
N ASP A 215 -4.72 -0.68 -3.54
CA ASP A 215 -5.85 -0.07 -2.86
C ASP A 215 -6.11 1.38 -3.28
N THR A 216 -5.35 1.88 -4.28
CA THR A 216 -5.53 3.26 -4.75
C THR A 216 -6.89 3.47 -5.40
N GLY A 217 -7.41 4.68 -5.23
CA GLY A 217 -8.69 5.08 -5.79
C GLY A 217 -9.22 6.37 -5.20
N VAL A 218 -10.51 6.62 -5.41
CA VAL A 218 -11.22 7.75 -4.79
C VAL A 218 -11.62 7.36 -3.37
N GLY A 219 -11.29 8.21 -2.41
CA GLY A 219 -11.63 8.01 -1.00
C GLY A 219 -11.41 9.26 -0.17
N ASP A 220 -11.64 9.15 1.14
CA ASP A 220 -11.34 10.22 2.09
C ASP A 220 -9.80 10.34 2.24
N PRO A 221 -9.21 11.53 1.99
CA PRO A 221 -7.77 11.72 2.10
C PRO A 221 -7.22 11.49 3.53
N ALA A 222 -8.05 11.54 4.55
CA ALA A 222 -7.66 11.25 5.93
C ALA A 222 -7.15 9.80 6.13
N TRP A 223 -7.53 8.86 5.25
CA TRP A 223 -7.04 7.49 5.31
C TRP A 223 -5.53 7.35 5.13
N ASP A 224 -4.91 8.17 4.29
CA ASP A 224 -3.47 8.09 4.07
C ASP A 224 -2.66 8.69 5.24
N LEU A 225 -3.29 9.52 6.08
CA LEU A 225 -2.73 9.99 7.34
C LEU A 225 -3.13 9.11 8.55
N ALA A 226 -4.06 8.18 8.37
CA ALA A 226 -4.65 7.40 9.47
C ALA A 226 -3.64 6.57 10.26
N ARG A 227 -2.70 5.90 9.57
CA ARG A 227 -1.72 5.03 10.24
C ARG A 227 -0.68 5.83 11.03
N PRO A 228 -0.01 6.86 10.49
CA PRO A 228 0.87 7.70 11.30
C PRO A 228 0.13 8.41 12.44
N ALA A 229 -1.12 8.86 12.24
CA ALA A 229 -1.95 9.42 13.30
C ALA A 229 -2.24 8.41 14.43
N ALA A 230 -2.62 7.18 14.07
CA ALA A 230 -2.84 6.11 15.04
C ALA A 230 -1.58 5.76 15.83
N PHE A 231 -0.42 5.71 15.17
CA PHE A 231 0.86 5.42 15.82
C PHE A 231 1.26 6.55 16.78
N TRP A 232 1.05 7.80 16.37
CA TRP A 232 1.29 8.94 17.25
C TRP A 232 0.38 8.92 18.49
N ALA A 233 -0.93 8.71 18.29
CA ALA A 233 -1.89 8.61 19.39
C ALA A 233 -1.59 7.46 20.37
N ALA A 234 -0.98 6.37 19.87
CA ALA A 234 -0.56 5.22 20.67
C ALA A 234 0.85 5.39 21.29
N GLY A 235 1.53 6.54 21.11
CA GLY A 235 2.90 6.76 21.57
C GLY A 235 3.98 5.96 20.83
N LEU A 236 3.63 5.37 19.68
CA LEU A 236 4.55 4.57 18.83
C LEU A 236 5.29 5.43 17.80
N LEU A 237 4.79 6.61 17.50
CA LEU A 237 5.43 7.62 16.68
C LEU A 237 5.68 8.86 17.55
N PRO A 238 6.93 9.33 17.69
CA PRO A 238 7.24 10.54 18.47
C PRO A 238 6.58 11.82 17.89
N ASP A 239 6.47 12.86 18.70
CA ASP A 239 5.83 14.13 18.34
C ASP A 239 6.53 14.82 17.15
N GLU A 240 7.88 14.79 17.10
CA GLU A 240 8.65 15.48 16.05
C GLU A 240 8.32 14.95 14.66
N PRO A 241 8.44 13.63 14.35
CA PRO A 241 8.05 13.06 13.06
C PRO A 241 6.61 13.34 12.67
N TRP A 242 5.68 13.22 13.62
CA TRP A 242 4.27 13.52 13.37
C TRP A 242 4.06 14.99 13.00
N THR A 243 4.66 15.89 13.74
CA THR A 243 4.58 17.34 13.51
C THR A 243 5.18 17.72 12.16
N ILE A 244 6.33 17.13 11.79
CA ILE A 244 6.97 17.37 10.48
C ILE A 244 6.04 16.92 9.35
N LEU A 245 5.50 15.70 9.43
CA LEU A 245 4.57 15.16 8.43
C LEU A 245 3.34 16.06 8.25
N LEU A 246 2.67 16.37 9.37
CA LEU A 246 1.42 17.14 9.37
C LEU A 246 1.62 18.56 8.88
N ASN A 247 2.70 19.23 9.30
CA ASN A 247 3.02 20.59 8.86
C ASN A 247 3.37 20.64 7.38
N ALA A 248 4.15 19.69 6.87
CA ALA A 248 4.46 19.58 5.44
C ALA A 248 3.19 19.34 4.61
N TYR A 249 2.31 18.46 5.08
CA TYR A 249 1.03 18.18 4.44
C TYR A 249 0.13 19.43 4.37
N ARG A 250 0.01 20.17 5.48
CA ARG A 250 -0.75 21.41 5.58
C ARG A 250 -0.16 22.53 4.69
N ALA A 251 1.16 22.71 4.77
CA ALA A 251 1.86 23.73 3.98
C ALA A 251 1.68 23.52 2.46
N ALA A 252 1.60 22.25 2.03
CA ALA A 252 1.30 21.90 0.65
C ALA A 252 -0.19 21.95 0.30
N GLY A 253 -1.06 22.39 1.22
CA GLY A 253 -2.51 22.55 0.99
C GLY A 253 -3.29 21.23 0.94
N GLY A 254 -2.82 20.21 1.69
CA GLY A 254 -3.47 18.91 1.75
C GLY A 254 -4.89 18.99 2.35
N PRO A 255 -5.92 18.40 1.71
CA PRO A 255 -7.32 18.59 2.09
C PRO A 255 -7.82 17.68 3.22
N ALA A 256 -7.02 16.75 3.73
CA ALA A 256 -7.45 15.76 4.74
C ALA A 256 -7.78 16.37 6.10
N VAL A 257 -7.15 17.49 6.43
CA VAL A 257 -7.27 18.16 7.72
C VAL A 257 -7.36 19.67 7.54
N PRO A 258 -7.87 20.44 8.53
CA PRO A 258 -7.86 21.88 8.46
C PRO A 258 -6.41 22.43 8.34
N PRO A 259 -6.23 23.60 7.69
CA PRO A 259 -4.91 24.20 7.51
C PRO A 259 -4.23 24.58 8.84
N ALA A 260 -5.01 24.77 9.89
CA ALA A 260 -4.56 25.03 11.26
C ALA A 260 -5.55 24.43 12.28
N GLY A 261 -5.13 24.35 13.53
CA GLY A 261 -5.96 23.82 14.62
C GLY A 261 -5.91 22.31 14.76
N ASP A 262 -6.92 21.75 15.43
CA ASP A 262 -6.97 20.33 15.76
C ASP A 262 -7.28 19.46 14.54
N PRO A 263 -6.41 18.51 14.15
CA PRO A 263 -6.65 17.60 13.05
C PRO A 263 -7.57 16.41 13.42
N TRP A 264 -7.83 16.19 14.72
CA TRP A 264 -8.47 14.97 15.21
C TRP A 264 -9.93 14.80 14.79
N THR A 265 -10.64 15.88 14.56
CA THR A 265 -12.01 15.83 14.04
C THR A 265 -12.10 15.01 12.75
N ASP A 266 -11.08 15.11 11.88
CA ASP A 266 -11.01 14.40 10.60
C ASP A 266 -10.24 13.07 10.72
N LEU A 267 -9.23 12.97 11.60
CA LEU A 267 -8.33 11.83 11.67
C LEU A 267 -8.78 10.71 12.63
N ASP A 268 -9.57 11.00 13.67
CA ASP A 268 -9.94 9.99 14.69
C ASP A 268 -10.66 8.78 14.08
N PRO A 269 -11.71 8.90 13.24
CA PRO A 269 -12.39 7.72 12.71
C PRO A 269 -11.49 6.86 11.80
N PRO A 270 -10.73 7.40 10.83
CA PRO A 270 -9.84 6.58 10.03
C PRO A 270 -8.65 6.01 10.82
N ALA A 271 -8.12 6.72 11.82
CA ALA A 271 -7.05 6.22 12.69
C ALA A 271 -7.52 5.00 13.51
N ARG A 272 -8.71 5.07 14.12
CA ARG A 272 -9.33 3.92 14.82
C ARG A 272 -9.58 2.75 13.87
N ALA A 273 -10.06 3.01 12.67
CA ALA A 273 -10.28 1.97 11.67
C ALA A 273 -8.95 1.31 11.23
N ALA A 274 -7.88 2.09 11.05
CA ALA A 274 -6.54 1.56 10.76
C ALA A 274 -6.02 0.68 11.90
N THR A 275 -6.25 1.08 13.16
CA THR A 275 -5.90 0.30 14.36
C THR A 275 -6.67 -1.03 14.40
N LEU A 276 -7.98 -1.01 14.14
CA LEU A 276 -8.82 -2.21 14.09
C LEU A 276 -8.36 -3.18 12.99
N ILE A 277 -8.04 -2.68 11.81
CA ILE A 277 -7.50 -3.49 10.71
C ILE A 277 -6.16 -4.14 11.14
N ALA A 278 -5.28 -3.38 11.81
CA ALA A 278 -4.01 -3.90 12.30
C ALA A 278 -4.21 -4.98 13.38
N ALA A 279 -5.12 -4.77 14.34
CA ALA A 279 -5.46 -5.73 15.38
C ALA A 279 -6.03 -7.03 14.77
N ALA A 280 -6.98 -6.94 13.83
CA ALA A 280 -7.52 -8.10 13.14
C ALA A 280 -6.46 -8.86 12.35
N ARG A 281 -5.45 -8.16 11.81
CA ARG A 281 -4.31 -8.79 11.11
C ARG A 281 -3.39 -9.54 12.08
N SER A 282 -3.09 -8.95 13.25
CA SER A 282 -2.26 -9.60 14.27
C SER A 282 -2.87 -10.88 14.83
N LEU A 283 -4.20 -10.95 14.90
CA LEU A 283 -4.93 -12.15 15.32
C LEU A 283 -4.95 -13.28 14.27
N ARG A 284 -4.46 -13.01 13.04
CA ARG A 284 -4.34 -14.01 11.96
C ARG A 284 -2.96 -14.68 11.94
N SER A 285 -1.96 -14.05 12.55
CA SER A 285 -0.57 -14.50 12.58
C SER A 285 -0.32 -15.41 13.79
#